data_99b539e9e91bdac7338524d067763e1a
#
_entry.id   99b539e9e91bdac7338524d067763e1a
#
_cell.length_a   1.000
_cell.length_b   1.000
_cell.length_c   1.000
_cell.angle_alpha   90.00
_cell.angle_beta   90.00
_cell.angle_gamma   90.00
#
_symmetry.space_group_name_H-M   'P 1'
#
loop_
_entity.id
_entity.type
_entity.pdbx_description
1 polymer ?
#
loop_
_entity_poly.entity_id
_entity_poly.type
_entity_poly.pdbx_seq_one_letter_code
_entity_poly.pdbx_strand_id
1 'polypeptide(L)'
;MALPLLQLQAAELALPGRPAPAPMGPFSLSLRAGERIAILGPSGAGKSSLLRLMAGDSPASRGQVLLEGRALAHWDRAALARRRAVLPQQQGVAFGLPVELVVSLGRVALGADPGGERILREALAAAQASHLWGRRFDTLSGGEQARVQLARVMAQAWDQREGLLLVDEPLAALDPGLVQALMDGLADFAAARGHALVAVLHDLNLAMNHFERLWLIKQGRVLADCDALPAALPLLEQLYDMRLRLLRDAQGLALLPLRQAA
;
A
#
# COMPACT_ATOMS: atom_id res chain seq x y z
N MET A 1 9.29 6.81 -24.43
CA MET A 1 8.98 6.03 -23.22
C MET A 1 7.99 6.84 -22.39
N ALA A 2 6.91 6.24 -21.88
CA ALA A 2 5.97 6.93 -21.00
C ALA A 2 6.68 7.35 -19.71
N LEU A 3 6.33 8.53 -19.19
CA LEU A 3 6.85 9.03 -17.91
C LEU A 3 6.39 8.12 -16.77
N PRO A 4 7.23 7.86 -15.75
CA PRO A 4 6.80 7.13 -14.56
C PRO A 4 5.71 7.93 -13.81
N LEU A 5 4.73 7.22 -13.24
CA LEU A 5 3.71 7.82 -12.39
C LEU A 5 4.34 8.41 -11.12
N LEU A 6 5.20 7.61 -10.46
CA LEU A 6 5.96 8.06 -9.28
C LEU A 6 7.44 7.78 -9.50
N GLN A 7 8.31 8.71 -9.08
CA GLN A 7 9.75 8.55 -9.13
C GLN A 7 10.41 9.11 -7.87
N LEU A 8 11.27 8.31 -7.25
CA LEU A 8 12.17 8.74 -6.21
C LEU A 8 13.56 8.96 -6.83
N GLN A 9 14.12 10.14 -6.68
CA GLN A 9 15.42 10.53 -7.23
C GLN A 9 16.39 10.78 -6.09
N ALA A 10 17.17 9.76 -5.73
CA ALA A 10 18.09 9.76 -4.60
C ALA A 10 17.44 10.33 -3.32
N ALA A 11 16.17 10.00 -3.10
CA ALA A 11 15.38 10.54 -2.00
C ALA A 11 15.84 9.92 -0.67
N GLU A 12 16.12 10.78 0.31
CA GLU A 12 16.52 10.39 1.67
C GLU A 12 15.47 10.87 2.68
N LEU A 13 15.32 10.13 3.76
CA LEU A 13 14.47 10.49 4.88
C LEU A 13 15.28 10.60 6.16
N ALA A 14 15.30 11.79 6.78
CA ALA A 14 15.82 11.96 8.12
C ALA A 14 14.83 11.38 9.15
N LEU A 15 15.34 10.57 10.09
CA LEU A 15 14.55 10.04 11.20
C LEU A 15 14.67 10.97 12.41
N PRO A 16 13.56 11.58 12.89
CA PRO A 16 13.61 12.41 14.09
C PRO A 16 13.93 11.58 15.34
N GLY A 17 14.69 12.14 16.27
CA GLY A 17 14.86 11.62 17.63
C GLY A 17 16.00 10.62 17.84
N ARG A 18 16.90 10.40 16.86
CA ARG A 18 18.16 9.67 17.09
C ARG A 18 19.34 10.62 16.92
N PRO A 19 20.37 10.58 17.81
CA PRO A 19 21.60 11.31 17.55
C PRO A 19 22.24 10.72 16.27
N ALA A 20 22.24 11.52 15.21
CA ALA A 20 22.82 11.26 13.89
C ALA A 20 22.80 9.80 13.39
N PRO A 21 21.65 9.14 13.20
CA PRO A 21 21.63 7.94 12.38
C PRO A 21 21.77 8.37 10.91
N ALA A 22 22.48 7.56 10.14
CA ALA A 22 22.48 7.73 8.70
C ALA A 22 21.04 7.84 8.20
N PRO A 23 20.70 8.78 7.30
CA PRO A 23 19.38 8.91 6.75
C PRO A 23 18.97 7.59 6.07
N MET A 24 17.67 7.31 6.03
CA MET A 24 17.17 6.20 5.23
C MET A 24 17.28 6.57 3.75
N GLY A 25 17.67 5.63 2.94
CA GLY A 25 17.95 5.84 1.51
C GLY A 25 19.47 5.86 1.22
N PRO A 26 19.93 6.48 0.11
CA PRO A 26 19.09 7.11 -0.90
C PRO A 26 18.21 6.10 -1.65
N PHE A 27 16.96 6.47 -1.90
CA PHE A 27 16.02 5.69 -2.68
C PHE A 27 15.99 6.22 -4.12
N SER A 28 16.27 5.35 -5.09
CA SER A 28 16.14 5.63 -6.54
C SER A 28 15.25 4.54 -7.13
N LEU A 29 13.96 4.80 -7.13
CA LEU A 29 12.90 3.86 -7.51
C LEU A 29 11.92 4.56 -8.46
N SER A 30 11.27 3.78 -9.32
CA SER A 30 10.23 4.30 -10.20
C SER A 30 9.08 3.32 -10.35
N LEU A 31 7.89 3.87 -10.53
CA LEU A 31 6.61 3.16 -10.63
C LEU A 31 5.82 3.73 -11.80
N ARG A 32 5.22 2.87 -12.61
CA ARG A 32 4.32 3.25 -13.69
C ARG A 32 2.86 3.04 -13.30
N ALA A 33 1.95 3.69 -14.00
CA ALA A 33 0.53 3.41 -13.87
C ALA A 33 0.25 1.92 -14.19
N GLY A 34 -0.65 1.32 -13.43
CA GLY A 34 -1.02 -0.09 -13.55
C GLY A 34 -0.04 -1.09 -12.94
N GLU A 35 1.18 -0.69 -12.53
CA GLU A 35 2.12 -1.60 -11.86
C GLU A 35 1.67 -1.94 -10.44
N ARG A 36 1.89 -3.19 -10.03
CA ARG A 36 1.66 -3.65 -8.66
C ARG A 36 2.98 -4.05 -8.02
N ILE A 37 3.36 -3.37 -6.93
CA ILE A 37 4.65 -3.54 -6.26
C ILE A 37 4.43 -3.86 -4.79
N ALA A 38 5.01 -4.96 -4.31
CA ALA A 38 5.09 -5.25 -2.89
C ALA A 38 6.41 -4.74 -2.30
N ILE A 39 6.34 -4.03 -1.18
CA ILE A 39 7.50 -3.64 -0.36
C ILE A 39 7.66 -4.68 0.73
N LEU A 40 8.78 -5.40 0.71
CA LEU A 40 9.12 -6.47 1.64
C LEU A 40 10.39 -6.13 2.43
N GLY A 41 10.50 -6.68 3.64
CA GLY A 41 11.68 -6.53 4.50
C GLY A 41 11.38 -6.84 5.95
N PRO A 42 12.41 -7.08 6.77
CA PRO A 42 12.26 -7.32 8.20
C PRO A 42 11.52 -6.19 8.94
N SER A 43 11.02 -6.47 10.14
CA SER A 43 10.48 -5.42 11.01
C SER A 43 11.54 -4.36 11.27
N GLY A 44 11.16 -3.08 11.23
CA GLY A 44 12.09 -1.96 11.40
C GLY A 44 12.99 -1.66 10.18
N ALA A 45 12.87 -2.38 9.07
CA ALA A 45 13.65 -2.13 7.85
C ALA A 45 13.38 -0.76 7.20
N GLY A 46 12.27 -0.09 7.56
CA GLY A 46 11.90 1.22 7.04
C GLY A 46 10.84 1.23 5.94
N LYS A 47 10.10 0.14 5.77
CA LYS A 47 9.05 -0.01 4.74
C LYS A 47 7.97 1.08 4.84
N SER A 48 7.36 1.25 6.01
CA SER A 48 6.34 2.29 6.25
C SER A 48 6.90 3.70 6.11
N SER A 49 8.19 3.91 6.43
CA SER A 49 8.85 5.19 6.23
C SER A 49 9.04 5.51 4.74
N LEU A 50 9.43 4.52 3.93
CA LEU A 50 9.47 4.65 2.47
C LEU A 50 8.07 4.95 1.91
N LEU A 51 7.03 4.26 2.39
CA LEU A 51 5.67 4.50 1.96
C LEU A 51 5.20 5.92 2.32
N ARG A 52 5.50 6.44 3.52
CA ARG A 52 5.20 7.83 3.92
C ARG A 52 5.95 8.85 3.07
N LEU A 53 7.19 8.56 2.67
CA LEU A 53 7.96 9.40 1.74
C LEU A 53 7.27 9.45 0.38
N MET A 54 6.85 8.30 -0.17
CA MET A 54 6.09 8.20 -1.42
C MET A 54 4.72 8.88 -1.33
N ALA A 55 4.11 8.82 -0.16
CA ALA A 55 2.86 9.49 0.14
C ALA A 55 2.98 11.02 0.20
N GLY A 56 4.17 11.57 0.43
CA GLY A 56 4.36 12.99 0.72
C GLY A 56 3.98 13.37 2.16
N ASP A 57 3.74 12.38 3.03
CA ASP A 57 3.44 12.61 4.45
C ASP A 57 4.72 12.91 5.25
N SER A 58 5.88 12.49 4.72
CA SER A 58 7.20 12.85 5.21
C SER A 58 8.00 13.46 4.06
N PRO A 59 8.50 14.71 4.21
CA PRO A 59 9.29 15.33 3.15
C PRO A 59 10.66 14.66 3.02
N ALA A 60 11.17 14.58 1.79
CA ALA A 60 12.54 14.15 1.56
C ALA A 60 13.53 15.14 2.19
N SER A 61 14.49 14.63 2.97
CA SER A 61 15.57 15.45 3.55
C SER A 61 16.65 15.79 2.53
N ARG A 62 16.83 14.90 1.52
CA ARG A 62 17.65 15.09 0.32
C ARG A 62 17.00 14.39 -0.86
N GLY A 63 17.40 14.77 -2.08
CA GLY A 63 16.77 14.29 -3.29
C GLY A 63 15.33 14.76 -3.41
N GLN A 64 14.51 14.06 -4.17
CA GLN A 64 13.10 14.43 -4.37
C GLN A 64 12.22 13.23 -4.73
N VAL A 65 10.93 13.40 -4.50
CA VAL A 65 9.88 12.48 -4.96
C VAL A 65 9.00 13.21 -5.95
N LEU A 66 8.86 12.65 -7.15
CA LEU A 66 8.05 13.21 -8.22
C LEU A 66 6.81 12.33 -8.43
N LEU A 67 5.65 12.95 -8.51
CA LEU A 67 4.41 12.34 -8.99
C LEU A 67 4.06 13.02 -10.33
N GLU A 68 3.92 12.22 -11.39
CA GLU A 68 3.67 12.72 -12.75
C GLU A 68 4.70 13.78 -13.20
N GLY A 69 5.98 13.60 -12.84
CA GLY A 69 7.06 14.51 -13.15
C GLY A 69 7.11 15.79 -12.31
N ARG A 70 6.15 16.01 -11.39
CA ARG A 70 6.10 17.18 -10.50
C ARG A 70 6.48 16.78 -9.07
N ALA A 71 7.40 17.56 -8.45
CA ALA A 71 7.81 17.29 -7.07
C ALA A 71 6.61 17.33 -6.09
N LEU A 72 6.51 16.33 -5.21
CA LEU A 72 5.40 16.24 -4.24
C LEU A 72 5.27 17.51 -3.38
N ALA A 73 6.39 18.13 -3.04
CA ALA A 73 6.41 19.38 -2.26
C ALA A 73 5.68 20.56 -2.96
N HIS A 74 5.46 20.48 -4.26
CA HIS A 74 4.79 21.53 -5.06
C HIS A 74 3.32 21.20 -5.36
N TRP A 75 2.83 20.04 -4.92
CA TRP A 75 1.42 19.69 -5.10
C TRP A 75 0.55 20.40 -4.06
N ASP A 76 -0.57 20.96 -4.53
CA ASP A 76 -1.67 21.29 -3.63
C ASP A 76 -2.24 20.02 -2.99
N ARG A 77 -2.62 20.11 -1.69
CA ARG A 77 -3.10 18.94 -0.93
C ARG A 77 -4.35 18.30 -1.53
N ALA A 78 -5.29 19.12 -2.00
CA ALA A 78 -6.53 18.61 -2.59
C ALA A 78 -6.27 17.96 -3.96
N ALA A 79 -5.37 18.56 -4.77
CA ALA A 79 -4.95 17.99 -6.03
C ALA A 79 -4.19 16.67 -5.84
N LEU A 80 -3.29 16.60 -4.85
CA LEU A 80 -2.57 15.38 -4.49
C LEU A 80 -3.52 14.27 -4.02
N ALA A 81 -4.51 14.61 -3.18
CA ALA A 81 -5.50 13.66 -2.68
C ALA A 81 -6.38 13.07 -3.80
N ARG A 82 -6.50 13.76 -4.94
CA ARG A 82 -7.17 13.24 -6.15
C ARG A 82 -6.31 12.30 -6.99
N ARG A 83 -4.99 12.29 -6.79
CA ARG A 83 -4.07 11.43 -7.57
C ARG A 83 -3.51 10.28 -6.75
N ARG A 84 -3.57 10.37 -5.42
CA ARG A 84 -2.99 9.41 -4.49
C ARG A 84 -3.96 9.13 -3.34
N ALA A 85 -4.23 7.85 -3.09
CA ALA A 85 -4.94 7.40 -1.90
C ALA A 85 -4.04 6.54 -1.02
N VAL A 86 -4.15 6.68 0.31
CA VAL A 86 -3.29 5.99 1.28
C VAL A 86 -4.14 5.26 2.31
N LEU A 87 -3.82 4.00 2.53
CA LEU A 87 -4.30 3.20 3.65
C LEU A 87 -3.13 3.00 4.62
N PRO A 88 -3.01 3.78 5.70
CA PRO A 88 -1.96 3.63 6.69
C PRO A 88 -2.23 2.45 7.64
N GLN A 89 -1.18 1.94 8.28
CA GLN A 89 -1.22 0.77 9.18
C GLN A 89 -2.17 0.96 10.38
N GLN A 90 -2.20 2.16 10.96
CA GLN A 90 -3.07 2.49 12.09
C GLN A 90 -4.00 3.64 11.72
N GLN A 91 -5.29 3.45 11.96
CA GLN A 91 -6.29 4.47 11.72
C GLN A 91 -7.26 4.53 12.90
N GLY A 92 -6.97 5.44 13.83
CA GLY A 92 -7.96 5.86 14.81
C GLY A 92 -8.95 6.82 14.16
N VAL A 93 -10.23 6.47 14.08
CA VAL A 93 -11.29 7.45 13.89
C VAL A 93 -11.71 7.92 15.28
N ALA A 94 -11.34 9.15 15.63
CA ALA A 94 -11.82 9.77 16.85
C ALA A 94 -13.33 10.04 16.68
N PHE A 95 -14.15 9.54 17.60
CA PHE A 95 -15.60 9.64 17.63
C PHE A 95 -16.36 8.54 16.90
N GLY A 96 -17.52 8.16 17.46
CA GLY A 96 -18.43 7.16 16.94
C GLY A 96 -19.18 7.59 15.69
N LEU A 97 -18.44 7.85 14.61
CA LEU A 97 -19.01 8.23 13.31
C LEU A 97 -19.74 7.03 12.68
N PRO A 98 -20.85 7.25 11.96
CA PRO A 98 -21.46 6.23 11.12
C PRO A 98 -20.49 5.79 10.01
N VAL A 99 -20.57 4.52 9.62
CA VAL A 99 -19.69 3.90 8.61
C VAL A 99 -19.69 4.69 7.29
N GLU A 100 -20.86 5.09 6.82
CA GLU A 100 -21.00 5.87 5.58
C GLU A 100 -20.28 7.22 5.66
N LEU A 101 -20.26 7.85 6.82
CA LEU A 101 -19.53 9.10 7.03
C LEU A 101 -18.01 8.86 7.04
N VAL A 102 -17.53 7.75 7.64
CA VAL A 102 -16.10 7.37 7.58
C VAL A 102 -15.66 7.15 6.13
N VAL A 103 -16.45 6.43 5.33
CA VAL A 103 -16.13 6.20 3.92
C VAL A 103 -16.18 7.49 3.12
N SER A 104 -17.12 8.40 3.40
CA SER A 104 -17.24 9.69 2.72
C SER A 104 -16.04 10.61 2.96
N LEU A 105 -15.29 10.45 4.06
CA LEU A 105 -14.05 11.20 4.29
C LEU A 105 -13.02 10.99 3.16
N GLY A 106 -13.05 9.85 2.48
CA GLY A 106 -12.23 9.62 1.29
C GLY A 106 -12.55 10.58 0.13
N ARG A 107 -13.75 11.15 0.10
CA ARG A 107 -14.23 12.01 -0.99
C ARG A 107 -14.19 13.51 -0.70
N VAL A 108 -13.77 13.91 0.50
CA VAL A 108 -13.74 15.33 0.93
C VAL A 108 -12.96 16.23 -0.04
N ALA A 109 -11.88 15.73 -0.65
CA ALA A 109 -11.07 16.51 -1.60
C ALA A 109 -11.79 16.79 -2.95
N LEU A 110 -12.93 16.15 -3.22
CA LEU A 110 -13.69 16.32 -4.48
C LEU A 110 -14.68 17.51 -4.41
N GLY A 111 -15.03 17.99 -3.20
CA GLY A 111 -16.02 19.04 -3.01
C GLY A 111 -17.45 18.53 -3.22
N ALA A 112 -18.25 19.21 -4.06
CA ALA A 112 -19.62 18.76 -4.37
C ALA A 112 -19.60 17.41 -5.12
N ASP A 113 -20.33 16.44 -4.60
CA ASP A 113 -20.27 15.05 -5.06
C ASP A 113 -21.69 14.45 -5.22
N PRO A 114 -22.41 14.79 -6.29
CA PRO A 114 -23.81 14.36 -6.48
C PRO A 114 -23.99 12.85 -6.55
N GLY A 115 -22.98 12.10 -6.96
CA GLY A 115 -22.97 10.64 -7.05
C GLY A 115 -22.38 9.93 -5.83
N GLY A 116 -22.01 10.68 -4.78
CA GLY A 116 -21.21 10.21 -3.66
C GLY A 116 -21.81 9.00 -2.96
N GLU A 117 -23.09 9.02 -2.60
CA GLU A 117 -23.72 7.90 -1.88
C GLU A 117 -23.68 6.59 -2.66
N ARG A 118 -23.89 6.60 -3.97
CA ARG A 118 -23.75 5.42 -4.81
C ARG A 118 -22.35 4.85 -4.73
N ILE A 119 -21.33 5.73 -4.83
CA ILE A 119 -19.93 5.32 -4.75
C ILE A 119 -19.57 4.77 -3.37
N LEU A 120 -20.09 5.36 -2.28
CA LEU A 120 -19.88 4.81 -0.94
C LEU A 120 -20.41 3.38 -0.82
N ARG A 121 -21.61 3.12 -1.34
CA ARG A 121 -22.22 1.77 -1.35
C ARG A 121 -21.41 0.78 -2.18
N GLU A 122 -20.98 1.18 -3.36
CA GLU A 122 -20.15 0.35 -4.25
C GLU A 122 -18.77 0.08 -3.63
N ALA A 123 -18.14 1.07 -2.99
CA ALA A 123 -16.87 0.89 -2.30
C ALA A 123 -16.98 -0.04 -1.07
N LEU A 124 -18.06 0.08 -0.30
CA LEU A 124 -18.35 -0.85 0.79
C LEU A 124 -18.62 -2.27 0.26
N ALA A 125 -19.30 -2.42 -0.87
CA ALA A 125 -19.50 -3.73 -1.49
C ALA A 125 -18.16 -4.35 -1.94
N ALA A 126 -17.31 -3.58 -2.61
CA ALA A 126 -15.96 -4.02 -3.02
C ALA A 126 -15.08 -4.43 -1.82
N ALA A 127 -15.23 -3.77 -0.67
CA ALA A 127 -14.55 -4.11 0.57
C ALA A 127 -15.30 -5.15 1.42
N GLN A 128 -16.34 -5.82 0.90
CA GLN A 128 -17.19 -6.79 1.60
C GLN A 128 -17.77 -6.26 2.92
N ALA A 129 -18.11 -4.98 2.96
CA ALA A 129 -18.55 -4.25 4.16
C ALA A 129 -19.96 -3.65 4.04
N SER A 130 -20.76 -4.03 3.03
CA SER A 130 -22.12 -3.48 2.80
C SER A 130 -23.04 -3.61 4.00
N HIS A 131 -22.92 -4.71 4.76
CA HIS A 131 -23.74 -5.00 5.95
C HIS A 131 -23.43 -4.06 7.13
N LEU A 132 -22.37 -3.24 7.03
CA LEU A 132 -21.96 -2.32 8.08
C LEU A 132 -22.56 -0.91 7.92
N TRP A 133 -23.28 -0.66 6.81
CA TRP A 133 -23.96 0.62 6.59
C TRP A 133 -24.86 1.00 7.76
N GLY A 134 -24.81 2.24 8.22
CA GLY A 134 -25.58 2.75 9.36
C GLY A 134 -25.04 2.37 10.73
N ARG A 135 -24.04 1.47 10.84
CA ARG A 135 -23.41 1.13 12.11
C ARG A 135 -22.39 2.18 12.53
N ARG A 136 -22.14 2.30 13.81
CA ARG A 136 -21.08 3.16 14.34
C ARG A 136 -19.72 2.48 14.18
N PHE A 137 -18.75 3.21 13.66
CA PHE A 137 -17.39 2.70 13.38
C PHE A 137 -16.68 2.20 14.65
N ASP A 138 -16.84 2.89 15.78
CA ASP A 138 -16.22 2.54 17.07
C ASP A 138 -16.78 1.24 17.70
N THR A 139 -17.92 0.75 17.24
CA THR A 139 -18.51 -0.52 17.69
C THR A 139 -18.11 -1.73 16.84
N LEU A 140 -17.34 -1.50 15.78
CA LEU A 140 -16.91 -2.54 14.85
C LEU A 140 -15.71 -3.31 15.39
N SER A 141 -15.61 -4.59 15.04
CA SER A 141 -14.38 -5.39 15.24
C SER A 141 -13.22 -4.80 14.42
N GLY A 142 -11.97 -5.11 14.79
CA GLY A 142 -10.80 -4.64 14.06
C GLY A 142 -10.84 -4.99 12.57
N GLY A 143 -11.32 -6.19 12.23
CA GLY A 143 -11.48 -6.62 10.85
C GLY A 143 -12.58 -5.86 10.09
N GLU A 144 -13.71 -5.56 10.74
CA GLU A 144 -14.76 -4.72 10.16
C GLU A 144 -14.25 -3.29 9.93
N GLN A 145 -13.50 -2.72 10.88
CA GLN A 145 -12.87 -1.41 10.73
C GLN A 145 -11.90 -1.39 9.56
N ALA A 146 -11.04 -2.40 9.40
CA ALA A 146 -10.11 -2.50 8.28
C ALA A 146 -10.83 -2.49 6.92
N ARG A 147 -11.96 -3.22 6.79
CA ARG A 147 -12.78 -3.24 5.58
C ARG A 147 -13.41 -1.87 5.29
N VAL A 148 -13.92 -1.19 6.29
CA VAL A 148 -14.47 0.18 6.14
C VAL A 148 -13.38 1.15 5.69
N GLN A 149 -12.18 1.05 6.23
CA GLN A 149 -11.05 1.88 5.84
C GLN A 149 -10.57 1.57 4.41
N LEU A 150 -10.60 0.31 4.01
CA LEU A 150 -10.34 -0.06 2.60
C LEU A 150 -11.39 0.55 1.67
N ALA A 151 -12.69 0.47 2.04
CA ALA A 151 -13.76 1.12 1.31
C ALA A 151 -13.55 2.64 1.19
N ARG A 152 -13.08 3.31 2.25
CA ARG A 152 -12.74 4.74 2.22
C ARG A 152 -11.66 5.06 1.19
N VAL A 153 -10.61 4.26 1.12
CA VAL A 153 -9.52 4.44 0.14
C VAL A 153 -10.01 4.17 -1.28
N MET A 154 -10.81 3.13 -1.48
CA MET A 154 -11.45 2.86 -2.79
C MET A 154 -12.38 3.99 -3.20
N ALA A 155 -13.22 4.52 -2.28
CA ALA A 155 -14.09 5.65 -2.55
C ALA A 155 -13.31 6.92 -2.94
N GLN A 156 -12.15 7.17 -2.30
CA GLN A 156 -11.27 8.28 -2.67
C GLN A 156 -10.76 8.16 -4.11
N ALA A 157 -10.36 6.95 -4.54
CA ALA A 157 -9.79 6.71 -5.86
C ALA A 157 -10.82 6.35 -6.94
N TRP A 158 -12.11 6.32 -6.62
CA TRP A 158 -13.16 5.71 -7.44
C TRP A 158 -13.28 6.28 -8.85
N ASP A 159 -13.30 7.60 -8.97
CA ASP A 159 -13.48 8.31 -10.24
C ASP A 159 -12.18 8.62 -10.97
N GLN A 160 -11.06 8.20 -10.38
CA GLN A 160 -9.74 8.47 -10.93
C GLN A 160 -9.31 7.37 -11.89
N ARG A 161 -8.40 7.71 -12.78
CA ARG A 161 -7.69 6.78 -13.65
C ARG A 161 -6.18 6.98 -13.45
N GLU A 162 -5.45 5.88 -13.52
CA GLU A 162 -3.99 5.89 -13.44
C GLU A 162 -3.44 6.61 -12.20
N GLY A 163 -4.17 6.55 -11.08
CA GLY A 163 -3.75 7.10 -9.79
C GLY A 163 -2.84 6.15 -9.02
N LEU A 164 -2.42 6.58 -7.83
CA LEU A 164 -1.53 5.85 -6.93
C LEU A 164 -2.27 5.38 -5.68
N LEU A 165 -2.26 4.06 -5.43
CA LEU A 165 -2.74 3.45 -4.20
C LEU A 165 -1.55 3.00 -3.36
N LEU A 166 -1.44 3.52 -2.14
CA LEU A 166 -0.41 3.16 -1.18
C LEU A 166 -1.04 2.49 0.03
N VAL A 167 -0.57 1.30 0.39
CA VAL A 167 -1.22 0.46 1.40
C VAL A 167 -0.16 -0.05 2.39
N ASP A 168 -0.31 0.29 3.67
CA ASP A 168 0.63 -0.09 4.72
C ASP A 168 0.00 -1.16 5.63
N GLU A 169 0.35 -2.41 5.42
CA GLU A 169 -0.10 -3.58 6.21
C GLU A 169 -1.63 -3.63 6.42
N PRO A 170 -2.43 -3.56 5.37
CA PRO A 170 -3.85 -3.24 5.46
C PRO A 170 -4.70 -4.26 6.20
N LEU A 171 -4.21 -5.49 6.33
CA LEU A 171 -5.05 -6.66 6.61
C LEU A 171 -4.49 -7.54 7.75
N ALA A 172 -3.54 -7.04 8.54
CA ALA A 172 -2.82 -7.81 9.57
C ALA A 172 -3.72 -8.39 10.69
N ALA A 173 -4.95 -7.89 10.83
CA ALA A 173 -5.89 -8.30 11.87
C ALA A 173 -7.07 -9.16 11.34
N LEU A 174 -6.96 -9.67 10.10
CA LEU A 174 -8.04 -10.42 9.43
C LEU A 174 -7.72 -11.91 9.31
N ASP A 175 -8.79 -12.72 9.19
CA ASP A 175 -8.66 -14.12 8.85
C ASP A 175 -8.04 -14.31 7.45
N PRO A 176 -7.19 -15.35 7.23
CA PRO A 176 -6.46 -15.53 5.96
C PRO A 176 -7.36 -15.57 4.72
N GLY A 177 -8.53 -16.21 4.80
CA GLY A 177 -9.47 -16.25 3.67
C GLY A 177 -10.04 -14.88 3.31
N LEU A 178 -10.30 -14.03 4.31
CA LEU A 178 -10.77 -12.67 4.10
C LEU A 178 -9.65 -11.77 3.55
N VAL A 179 -8.42 -11.96 4.04
CA VAL A 179 -7.23 -11.25 3.52
C VAL A 179 -7.10 -11.48 2.01
N GLN A 180 -7.18 -12.74 1.58
CA GLN A 180 -7.09 -13.11 0.17
C GLN A 180 -8.18 -12.40 -0.65
N ALA A 181 -9.44 -12.53 -0.25
CA ALA A 181 -10.56 -11.95 -0.97
C ALA A 181 -10.52 -10.41 -1.05
N LEU A 182 -10.00 -9.74 -0.01
CA LEU A 182 -9.84 -8.27 -0.03
C LEU A 182 -8.66 -7.82 -0.90
N MET A 183 -7.58 -8.62 -0.93
CA MET A 183 -6.45 -8.35 -1.83
C MET A 183 -6.83 -8.55 -3.28
N ASP A 184 -7.60 -9.61 -3.61
CA ASP A 184 -8.18 -9.82 -4.94
C ASP A 184 -9.03 -8.60 -5.33
N GLY A 185 -9.97 -8.20 -4.48
CA GLY A 185 -10.83 -7.05 -4.73
C GLY A 185 -10.08 -5.73 -4.90
N LEU A 186 -9.00 -5.51 -4.13
CA LEU A 186 -8.16 -4.32 -4.27
C LEU A 186 -7.33 -4.35 -5.57
N ALA A 187 -6.80 -5.52 -5.94
CA ALA A 187 -6.05 -5.71 -7.17
C ALA A 187 -6.96 -5.51 -8.41
N ASP A 188 -8.17 -6.08 -8.39
CA ASP A 188 -9.17 -5.90 -9.44
C ASP A 188 -9.62 -4.44 -9.57
N PHE A 189 -9.85 -3.77 -8.43
CA PHE A 189 -10.20 -2.35 -8.39
C PHE A 189 -9.11 -1.49 -9.02
N ALA A 190 -7.83 -1.76 -8.67
CA ALA A 190 -6.68 -1.05 -9.21
C ALA A 190 -6.55 -1.30 -10.72
N ALA A 191 -6.60 -2.56 -11.16
CA ALA A 191 -6.47 -2.96 -12.55
C ALA A 191 -7.56 -2.36 -13.44
N ALA A 192 -8.83 -2.39 -13.01
CA ALA A 192 -9.96 -1.84 -13.76
C ALA A 192 -9.85 -0.32 -14.02
N ARG A 193 -9.04 0.39 -13.23
CA ARG A 193 -8.83 1.84 -13.32
C ARG A 193 -7.42 2.24 -13.76
N GLY A 194 -6.53 1.26 -13.99
CA GLY A 194 -5.12 1.50 -14.31
C GLY A 194 -4.33 2.12 -13.17
N HIS A 195 -4.80 1.97 -11.91
CA HIS A 195 -4.07 2.47 -10.75
C HIS A 195 -2.79 1.67 -10.54
N ALA A 196 -1.73 2.36 -10.17
CA ALA A 196 -0.58 1.71 -9.56
C ALA A 196 -0.91 1.36 -8.10
N LEU A 197 -0.54 0.16 -7.67
CA LEU A 197 -0.73 -0.33 -6.31
C LEU A 197 0.62 -0.66 -5.67
N VAL A 198 0.94 0.00 -4.57
CA VAL A 198 2.10 -0.32 -3.75
C VAL A 198 1.64 -0.74 -2.36
N ALA A 199 2.00 -1.95 -1.93
CA ALA A 199 1.64 -2.46 -0.62
C ALA A 199 2.87 -2.87 0.19
N VAL A 200 2.92 -2.46 1.45
CA VAL A 200 3.82 -3.02 2.45
C VAL A 200 3.18 -4.29 2.98
N LEU A 201 3.88 -5.41 2.86
CA LEU A 201 3.39 -6.73 3.27
C LEU A 201 4.42 -7.45 4.15
N HIS A 202 3.93 -8.36 5.00
CA HIS A 202 4.74 -9.29 5.78
C HIS A 202 4.62 -10.73 5.26
N ASP A 203 3.49 -11.07 4.67
CA ASP A 203 3.25 -12.39 4.09
C ASP A 203 3.85 -12.47 2.70
N LEU A 204 4.86 -13.35 2.55
CA LEU A 204 5.53 -13.59 1.28
C LEU A 204 4.61 -14.22 0.24
N ASN A 205 3.72 -15.11 0.67
CA ASN A 205 2.80 -15.77 -0.25
C ASN A 205 1.78 -14.78 -0.80
N LEU A 206 1.25 -13.89 0.05
CA LEU A 206 0.37 -12.83 -0.39
C LEU A 206 1.08 -11.89 -1.40
N ALA A 207 2.35 -11.53 -1.13
CA ALA A 207 3.13 -10.72 -2.05
C ALA A 207 3.35 -11.41 -3.40
N MET A 208 3.69 -12.70 -3.39
CA MET A 208 3.96 -13.45 -4.62
C MET A 208 2.71 -13.71 -5.47
N ASN A 209 1.54 -13.79 -4.87
CA ASN A 209 0.29 -14.10 -5.58
C ASN A 209 -0.40 -12.85 -6.16
N HIS A 210 -0.12 -11.64 -5.61
CA HIS A 210 -0.83 -10.41 -6.01
C HIS A 210 0.04 -9.35 -6.68
N PHE A 211 1.39 -9.49 -6.65
CA PHE A 211 2.31 -8.46 -7.11
C PHE A 211 3.32 -9.02 -8.09
N GLU A 212 3.59 -8.30 -9.16
CA GLU A 212 4.54 -8.70 -10.20
C GLU A 212 5.98 -8.28 -9.90
N ARG A 213 6.13 -7.22 -9.08
CA ARG A 213 7.44 -6.60 -8.80
C ARG A 213 7.61 -6.39 -7.30
N LEU A 214 8.83 -6.51 -6.82
CA LEU A 214 9.18 -6.42 -5.41
C LEU A 214 10.23 -5.35 -5.18
N TRP A 215 10.01 -4.53 -4.17
CA TRP A 215 11.04 -3.68 -3.57
C TRP A 215 11.46 -4.28 -2.23
N LEU A 216 12.67 -4.80 -2.18
CA LEU A 216 13.23 -5.44 -1.01
C LEU A 216 14.02 -4.41 -0.19
N ILE A 217 13.58 -4.18 1.05
CA ILE A 217 14.16 -3.15 1.92
C ILE A 217 14.86 -3.80 3.11
N LYS A 218 16.14 -3.48 3.30
CA LYS A 218 16.95 -3.93 4.42
C LYS A 218 17.72 -2.75 5.02
N GLN A 219 17.62 -2.54 6.33
CA GLN A 219 18.35 -1.49 7.07
C GLN A 219 18.22 -0.08 6.46
N GLY A 220 17.00 0.29 6.03
CA GLY A 220 16.72 1.61 5.47
C GLY A 220 17.21 1.83 4.04
N ARG A 221 17.62 0.79 3.33
CA ARG A 221 18.10 0.85 1.94
C ARG A 221 17.37 -0.15 1.05
N VAL A 222 17.37 0.11 -0.25
CA VAL A 222 16.91 -0.86 -1.25
C VAL A 222 17.98 -1.94 -1.38
N LEU A 223 17.63 -3.17 -1.05
CA LEU A 223 18.45 -4.35 -1.32
C LEU A 223 18.31 -4.76 -2.79
N ALA A 224 17.09 -4.77 -3.29
CA ALA A 224 16.79 -5.09 -4.68
C ALA A 224 15.45 -4.49 -5.12
N ASP A 225 15.34 -4.25 -6.42
CA ASP A 225 14.14 -3.96 -7.18
C ASP A 225 14.08 -5.03 -8.26
N CYS A 226 13.17 -5.97 -8.16
CA CYS A 226 13.16 -7.17 -9.01
C CYS A 226 11.73 -7.64 -9.30
N ASP A 227 11.59 -8.41 -10.37
CA ASP A 227 10.35 -9.14 -10.63
C ASP A 227 10.10 -10.16 -9.51
N ALA A 228 8.83 -10.48 -9.30
CA ALA A 228 8.43 -11.55 -8.40
C ALA A 228 9.01 -12.91 -8.85
N LEU A 229 8.57 -14.01 -8.25
CA LEU A 229 9.13 -15.33 -8.51
C LEU A 229 9.21 -15.72 -10.02
N PRO A 230 10.23 -16.53 -10.40
CA PRO A 230 11.19 -17.22 -9.51
C PRO A 230 12.45 -16.42 -9.16
N ALA A 231 12.73 -15.31 -9.84
CA ALA A 231 13.98 -14.56 -9.73
C ALA A 231 14.22 -13.99 -8.32
N ALA A 232 13.17 -13.68 -7.58
CA ALA A 232 13.27 -13.10 -6.24
C ALA A 232 13.71 -14.09 -5.14
N LEU A 233 13.66 -15.42 -5.35
CA LEU A 233 13.89 -16.41 -4.30
C LEU A 233 15.23 -16.23 -3.55
N PRO A 234 16.41 -16.14 -4.24
CA PRO A 234 17.68 -15.96 -3.56
C PRO A 234 17.77 -14.63 -2.80
N LEU A 235 17.13 -13.58 -3.34
CA LEU A 235 17.09 -12.26 -2.71
C LEU A 235 16.21 -12.25 -1.45
N LEU A 236 15.11 -12.99 -1.45
CA LEU A 236 14.26 -13.17 -0.28
C LEU A 236 14.97 -13.97 0.82
N GLU A 237 15.71 -15.03 0.47
CA GLU A 237 16.56 -15.75 1.41
C GLU A 237 17.61 -14.83 2.06
N GLN A 238 18.27 -13.99 1.26
CA GLN A 238 19.23 -12.98 1.75
C GLN A 238 18.56 -11.89 2.61
N LEU A 239 17.34 -11.47 2.23
CA LEU A 239 16.59 -10.43 2.94
C LEU A 239 16.24 -10.85 4.36
N TYR A 240 15.72 -12.08 4.51
CA TYR A 240 15.20 -12.61 5.77
C TYR A 240 16.18 -13.52 6.51
N ASP A 241 17.37 -13.74 5.94
CA ASP A 241 18.41 -14.62 6.50
C ASP A 241 17.87 -16.02 6.82
N MET A 242 17.12 -16.59 5.85
CA MET A 242 16.47 -17.89 5.98
C MET A 242 16.46 -18.63 4.64
N ARG A 243 16.41 -19.97 4.69
CA ARG A 243 16.20 -20.78 3.50
C ARG A 243 14.72 -20.89 3.19
N LEU A 244 14.37 -20.76 1.92
CA LEU A 244 13.00 -20.85 1.41
C LEU A 244 12.88 -21.98 0.39
N ARG A 245 11.76 -22.68 0.41
CA ARG A 245 11.38 -23.66 -0.60
C ARG A 245 10.21 -23.14 -1.40
N LEU A 246 10.39 -23.06 -2.71
CA LEU A 246 9.31 -22.76 -3.63
C LEU A 246 8.54 -24.04 -3.96
N LEU A 247 7.26 -24.04 -3.68
CA LEU A 247 6.30 -25.05 -4.16
C LEU A 247 5.48 -24.43 -5.29
N ARG A 248 5.22 -25.22 -6.31
CA ARG A 248 4.36 -24.82 -7.43
C ARG A 248 3.45 -25.99 -7.77
N ASP A 249 2.16 -25.70 -7.84
CA ASP A 249 1.16 -26.65 -8.31
C ASP A 249 0.13 -25.98 -9.24
N ALA A 250 -0.94 -26.70 -9.57
CA ALA A 250 -2.02 -26.19 -10.42
C ALA A 250 -2.84 -25.06 -9.77
N GLN A 251 -2.74 -24.86 -8.44
CA GLN A 251 -3.49 -23.88 -7.68
C GLN A 251 -2.68 -22.59 -7.40
N GLY A 252 -1.34 -22.62 -7.59
CA GLY A 252 -0.52 -21.42 -7.42
C GLY A 252 0.92 -21.68 -6.94
N LEU A 253 1.48 -20.64 -6.35
CA LEU A 253 2.83 -20.62 -5.79
C LEU A 253 2.77 -20.49 -4.27
N ALA A 254 3.62 -21.24 -3.57
CA ALA A 254 3.82 -21.11 -2.13
C ALA A 254 5.30 -21.13 -1.77
N LEU A 255 5.69 -20.21 -0.88
CA LEU A 255 7.00 -20.17 -0.25
C LEU A 255 6.91 -20.74 1.16
N LEU A 256 7.70 -21.75 1.43
CA LEU A 256 7.80 -22.35 2.76
C LEU A 256 9.18 -22.07 3.37
N PRO A 257 9.23 -21.54 4.62
CA PRO A 257 10.48 -21.47 5.35
C PRO A 257 11.00 -22.86 5.67
N LEU A 258 12.27 -23.11 5.37
CA LEU A 258 12.94 -24.33 5.76
C LEU A 258 13.55 -24.15 7.16
N ARG A 259 13.39 -25.15 8.03
CA ARG A 259 14.11 -25.18 9.30
C ARG A 259 15.60 -25.27 9.00
N GLN A 260 16.41 -24.42 9.59
CA GLN A 260 17.84 -24.64 9.62
C GLN A 260 18.07 -25.93 10.42
N ALA A 261 18.77 -26.89 9.82
CA ALA A 261 19.24 -28.05 10.56
C ALA A 261 20.16 -27.51 11.67
N ALA A 262 19.90 -27.90 12.90
CA ALA A 262 20.68 -27.54 14.07
C ALA A 262 22.11 -28.05 13.96
#